data_23b30efd11809546cfbd6a3fdbe489f6
#
_entry.id   23b30efd11809546cfbd6a3fdbe489f6
#
_cell.length_a   1.000
_cell.length_b   1.000
_cell.length_c   1.000
_cell.angle_alpha   90.00
_cell.angle_beta   90.00
_cell.angle_gamma   90.00
#
_symmetry.space_group_name_H-M   'P 1'
#
loop_
_entity.id
_entity.type
_entity.pdbx_description
1 polymer ?
#
loop_
_entity_poly.entity_id
_entity_poly.type
_entity_poly.pdbx_seq_one_letter_code
_entity_poly.pdbx_strand_id
1 'polypeptide(L)'
;LLHDWGCFFGYQLAMRHPELVERVVGVDIGDGGSRRHRSELGGKGMLIVLAYQIWLALAWRIGGRMGDAMARAMARAMPCPSVDPRHVHAQMGYPYAMRWFGVAGGIRRVAVFKPNVPMLFMYGERKPIMFHSRAWAERVAAAPGNRVIAFPTGHWIMVEQPAEFNAVLLEWLARTDRLA
;
A
#
# COMPACT_ATOMS: atom_id res chain seq x y z
N LEU A 1 0.74 11.40 4.23
CA LEU A 1 0.89 10.67 2.98
C LEU A 1 1.43 9.28 3.26
N LEU A 2 0.82 8.27 2.66
CA LEU A 2 1.06 6.86 2.92
C LEU A 2 1.28 6.11 1.59
N HIS A 3 2.20 5.16 1.58
CA HIS A 3 2.44 4.29 0.43
C HIS A 3 2.70 2.85 0.90
N ASP A 4 2.28 1.87 0.12
CA ASP A 4 2.46 0.43 0.35
C ASP A 4 2.05 0.01 1.77
N TRP A 5 2.90 -0.67 2.53
CA TRP A 5 2.65 -1.02 3.94
C TRP A 5 2.38 0.19 4.84
N GLY A 6 2.88 1.38 4.44
CA GLY A 6 2.53 2.64 5.10
C GLY A 6 1.04 2.93 5.06
N CYS A 7 0.35 2.61 3.95
CA CYS A 7 -1.12 2.69 3.87
C CYS A 7 -1.77 1.78 4.91
N PHE A 8 -1.31 0.52 4.99
CA PHE A 8 -1.86 -0.45 5.92
C PHE A 8 -1.79 0.04 7.38
N PHE A 9 -0.63 0.54 7.81
CA PHE A 9 -0.46 1.05 9.18
C PHE A 9 -1.15 2.39 9.40
N GLY A 10 -0.99 3.33 8.47
CA GLY A 10 -1.54 4.68 8.58
C GLY A 10 -3.07 4.70 8.56
N TYR A 11 -3.71 3.81 7.80
CA TYR A 11 -5.16 3.66 7.83
C TYR A 11 -5.67 3.16 9.19
N GLN A 12 -4.93 2.25 9.85
CA GLN A 12 -5.29 1.82 11.21
C GLN A 12 -5.14 2.97 12.22
N LEU A 13 -4.10 3.79 12.07
CA LEU A 13 -3.92 4.99 12.88
C LEU A 13 -5.10 5.96 12.68
N ALA A 14 -5.42 6.31 11.43
CA ALA A 14 -6.50 7.24 11.11
C ALA A 14 -7.87 6.79 11.65
N MET A 15 -8.17 5.48 11.59
CA MET A 15 -9.42 4.95 12.12
C MET A 15 -9.50 4.91 13.64
N ARG A 16 -8.37 4.70 14.31
CA ARG A 16 -8.31 4.53 15.77
C ARG A 16 -8.09 5.85 16.52
N HIS A 17 -7.44 6.78 15.84
CA HIS A 17 -7.05 8.08 16.38
C HIS A 17 -7.39 9.18 15.38
N PRO A 18 -8.71 9.35 15.06
CA PRO A 18 -9.15 10.37 14.12
C PRO A 18 -8.80 11.79 14.58
N GLU A 19 -8.64 12.00 15.87
CA GLU A 19 -8.20 13.27 16.46
C GLU A 19 -6.77 13.66 16.09
N LEU A 20 -5.95 12.70 15.62
CA LEU A 20 -4.56 12.93 15.21
C LEU A 20 -4.42 13.07 13.69
N VAL A 21 -5.48 12.82 12.92
CA VAL A 21 -5.39 12.73 11.46
C VAL A 21 -6.46 13.60 10.82
N GLU A 22 -6.04 14.71 10.28
CA GLU A 22 -6.92 15.67 9.61
C GLU A 22 -7.37 15.18 8.22
N ARG A 23 -6.46 14.57 7.49
CA ARG A 23 -6.69 14.06 6.12
C ARG A 23 -5.72 12.92 5.77
N VAL A 24 -6.07 12.10 4.79
CA VAL A 24 -5.26 10.97 4.37
C VAL A 24 -4.96 11.04 2.87
N VAL A 25 -3.69 10.88 2.52
CA VAL A 25 -3.28 10.59 1.14
C VAL A 25 -2.76 9.15 1.10
N GLY A 26 -3.51 8.27 0.43
CA GLY A 26 -3.14 6.87 0.25
C GLY A 26 -2.66 6.61 -1.17
N VAL A 27 -1.51 5.97 -1.28
CA VAL A 27 -0.91 5.64 -2.57
C VAL A 27 -0.86 4.13 -2.75
N ASP A 28 -1.57 3.65 -3.75
CA ASP A 28 -1.58 2.32 -4.34
C ASP A 28 -2.22 1.19 -3.49
N ILE A 29 -2.32 1.31 -2.18
CA ILE A 29 -2.96 0.30 -1.33
C ILE A 29 -4.29 0.85 -0.79
N GLY A 30 -5.38 0.16 -1.08
CA GLY A 30 -6.71 0.44 -0.55
C GLY A 30 -7.20 -0.63 0.43
N ASP A 31 -8.29 -1.30 0.11
CA ASP A 31 -8.88 -2.38 0.92
C ASP A 31 -8.20 -3.74 0.72
N GLY A 32 -6.90 -3.73 0.47
CA GLY A 32 -6.11 -4.94 0.24
C GLY A 32 -6.38 -6.04 1.27
N GLY A 33 -6.66 -7.26 0.80
CA GLY A 33 -7.01 -8.39 1.65
C GLY A 33 -8.48 -8.43 2.11
N SER A 34 -9.34 -7.47 1.73
CA SER A 34 -10.78 -7.57 1.94
C SER A 34 -11.38 -8.76 1.17
N ARG A 35 -12.58 -9.18 1.56
CA ARG A 35 -13.30 -10.26 0.84
C ARG A 35 -13.51 -9.90 -0.63
N ARG A 36 -13.85 -8.64 -0.92
CA ARG A 36 -14.09 -8.14 -2.26
C ARG A 36 -12.81 -8.09 -3.10
N HIS A 37 -11.75 -7.53 -2.54
CA HIS A 37 -10.45 -7.51 -3.19
C HIS A 37 -9.96 -8.92 -3.55
N ARG A 38 -10.09 -9.90 -2.63
CA ARG A 38 -9.72 -11.30 -2.92
C ARG A 38 -10.55 -11.92 -4.05
N SER A 39 -11.83 -11.60 -4.11
CA SER A 39 -12.71 -12.06 -5.20
C SER A 39 -12.29 -11.48 -6.56
N GLU A 40 -11.92 -10.21 -6.61
CA GLU A 40 -11.46 -9.54 -7.85
C GLU A 40 -10.06 -10.00 -8.29
N LEU A 41 -9.18 -10.35 -7.37
CA LEU A 41 -7.85 -10.89 -7.67
C LEU A 41 -7.89 -12.25 -8.40
N GLY A 42 -8.89 -13.07 -8.11
CA GLY A 42 -8.98 -14.43 -8.60
C GLY A 42 -7.85 -15.36 -8.08
N GLY A 43 -7.87 -16.61 -8.51
CA GLY A 43 -6.92 -17.63 -8.01
C GLY A 43 -5.47 -17.34 -8.37
N LYS A 44 -5.19 -16.90 -9.60
CA LYS A 44 -3.84 -16.57 -10.06
C LYS A 44 -3.24 -15.38 -9.29
N GLY A 45 -4.01 -14.31 -9.11
CA GLY A 45 -3.56 -13.15 -8.37
C GLY A 45 -3.30 -13.47 -6.89
N MET A 46 -4.19 -14.27 -6.29
CA MET A 46 -4.00 -14.76 -4.91
C MET A 46 -2.72 -15.59 -4.76
N LEU A 47 -2.42 -16.48 -5.71
CA LEU A 47 -1.21 -17.29 -5.68
C LEU A 47 0.06 -16.43 -5.73
N ILE A 48 0.08 -15.42 -6.61
CA ILE A 48 1.22 -14.48 -6.71
C ILE A 48 1.41 -13.72 -5.39
N VAL A 49 0.31 -13.18 -4.82
CA VAL A 49 0.36 -12.47 -3.54
C VAL A 49 0.88 -13.37 -2.43
N LEU A 50 0.38 -14.58 -2.34
CA LEU A 50 0.80 -15.56 -1.34
C LEU A 50 2.30 -15.90 -1.49
N ALA A 51 2.73 -16.18 -2.70
CA ALA A 51 4.11 -16.60 -2.99
C ALA A 51 5.14 -15.53 -2.58
N TYR A 52 4.96 -14.27 -3.05
CA TYR A 52 5.94 -13.23 -2.70
C TYR A 52 5.90 -12.87 -1.20
N GLN A 53 4.72 -12.88 -0.59
CA GLN A 53 4.60 -12.54 0.83
C GLN A 53 5.26 -13.60 1.73
N ILE A 54 5.04 -14.89 1.44
CA ILE A 54 5.70 -15.98 2.16
C ILE A 54 7.21 -15.91 1.94
N TRP A 55 7.67 -15.68 0.70
CA TRP A 55 9.08 -15.53 0.38
C TRP A 55 9.75 -14.45 1.25
N LEU A 56 9.13 -13.26 1.34
CA LEU A 56 9.67 -12.16 2.13
C LEU A 56 9.56 -12.40 3.64
N ALA A 57 8.50 -13.06 4.11
CA ALA A 57 8.39 -13.48 5.50
C ALA A 57 9.49 -14.48 5.89
N LEU A 58 9.77 -15.47 5.03
CA LEU A 58 10.87 -16.43 5.21
C LEU A 58 12.23 -15.73 5.16
N ALA A 59 12.45 -14.81 4.23
CA ALA A 59 13.68 -14.00 4.17
C ALA A 59 13.92 -13.28 5.51
N TRP A 60 12.88 -12.65 6.06
CA TRP A 60 12.95 -12.00 7.38
C TRP A 60 13.28 -13.01 8.50
N ARG A 61 12.63 -14.17 8.49
CA ARG A 61 12.79 -15.22 9.52
C ARG A 61 14.19 -15.82 9.51
N ILE A 62 14.75 -16.04 8.33
CA ILE A 62 16.11 -16.57 8.12
C ILE A 62 17.13 -15.50 8.52
N GLY A 63 16.95 -14.25 8.09
CA GLY A 63 17.84 -13.14 8.39
C GLY A 63 19.25 -13.28 7.82
N GLY A 64 20.16 -12.41 8.27
CA GLY A 64 21.56 -12.44 7.88
C GLY A 64 21.78 -12.41 6.36
N ARG A 65 22.93 -12.86 5.91
CA ARG A 65 23.32 -12.83 4.49
C ARG A 65 22.36 -13.57 3.55
N MET A 66 21.81 -14.69 4.01
CA MET A 66 20.88 -15.51 3.21
C MET A 66 19.51 -14.83 3.09
N GLY A 67 18.95 -14.32 4.18
CA GLY A 67 17.71 -13.56 4.15
C GLY A 67 17.83 -12.30 3.30
N ASP A 68 18.95 -11.58 3.40
CA ASP A 68 19.25 -10.41 2.56
C ASP A 68 19.32 -10.78 1.07
N ALA A 69 19.95 -11.90 0.73
CA ALA A 69 20.00 -12.40 -0.65
C ALA A 69 18.59 -12.70 -1.20
N MET A 70 17.73 -13.31 -0.39
CA MET A 70 16.33 -13.58 -0.74
C MET A 70 15.54 -12.28 -0.94
N ALA A 71 15.68 -11.31 -0.03
CA ALA A 71 15.02 -10.01 -0.14
C ALA A 71 15.47 -9.24 -1.40
N ARG A 72 16.77 -9.25 -1.70
CA ARG A 72 17.35 -8.64 -2.91
C ARG A 72 16.88 -9.35 -4.19
N ALA A 73 16.74 -10.68 -4.18
CA ALA A 73 16.17 -11.41 -5.30
C ALA A 73 14.74 -10.95 -5.60
N MET A 74 13.91 -10.77 -4.59
CA MET A 74 12.56 -10.24 -4.77
C MET A 74 12.57 -8.79 -5.26
N ALA A 75 13.46 -7.93 -4.75
CA ALA A 75 13.59 -6.55 -5.20
C ALA A 75 14.00 -6.44 -6.68
N ARG A 76 14.74 -7.42 -7.21
CA ARG A 76 15.06 -7.48 -8.65
C ARG A 76 13.87 -7.98 -9.48
N ALA A 77 13.08 -8.90 -8.93
CA ALA A 77 11.89 -9.43 -9.60
C ALA A 77 10.71 -8.43 -9.61
N MET A 78 10.65 -7.55 -8.62
CA MET A 78 9.64 -6.50 -8.48
C MET A 78 10.35 -5.16 -8.22
N PRO A 79 11.00 -4.57 -9.22
CA PRO A 79 11.90 -3.45 -9.02
C PRO A 79 11.16 -2.16 -8.62
N CYS A 80 11.75 -1.42 -7.69
CA CYS A 80 11.50 0.01 -7.53
C CYS A 80 12.46 0.77 -8.45
N PRO A 81 11.99 1.67 -9.33
CA PRO A 81 12.82 2.30 -10.35
C PRO A 81 14.05 3.07 -9.85
N SER A 82 14.03 3.53 -8.61
CA SER A 82 15.11 4.36 -8.04
C SER A 82 15.87 3.70 -6.90
N VAL A 83 15.61 2.42 -6.61
CA VAL A 83 16.28 1.72 -5.49
C VAL A 83 17.34 0.76 -6.00
N ASP A 84 18.56 0.94 -5.48
CA ASP A 84 19.62 -0.05 -5.64
C ASP A 84 19.31 -1.27 -4.74
N PRO A 85 19.11 -2.47 -5.31
CA PRO A 85 18.84 -3.67 -4.55
C PRO A 85 19.89 -3.99 -3.46
N ARG A 86 21.11 -3.45 -3.56
CA ARG A 86 22.16 -3.65 -2.53
C ARG A 86 21.77 -3.10 -1.17
N HIS A 87 20.90 -2.08 -1.13
CA HIS A 87 20.39 -1.49 0.10
C HIS A 87 19.20 -2.23 0.70
N VAL A 88 18.69 -3.27 0.01
CA VAL A 88 17.57 -4.07 0.50
C VAL A 88 18.07 -5.13 1.47
N HIS A 89 17.46 -5.19 2.65
CA HIS A 89 17.78 -6.12 3.73
C HIS A 89 16.53 -6.91 4.16
N ALA A 90 16.73 -8.12 4.62
CA ALA A 90 15.65 -9.00 5.08
C ALA A 90 14.77 -8.36 6.15
N GLN A 91 15.34 -7.53 7.04
CA GLN A 91 14.61 -6.84 8.11
C GLN A 91 13.52 -5.89 7.59
N MET A 92 13.64 -5.37 6.36
CA MET A 92 12.58 -4.58 5.72
C MET A 92 11.31 -5.39 5.48
N GLY A 93 11.41 -6.72 5.47
CA GLY A 93 10.28 -7.65 5.35
C GLY A 93 9.44 -7.84 6.62
N TYR A 94 9.68 -7.05 7.70
CA TYR A 94 8.95 -7.21 8.97
C TYR A 94 7.40 -7.19 8.83
N PRO A 95 6.78 -6.42 7.93
CA PRO A 95 5.32 -6.46 7.81
C PRO A 95 4.79 -7.82 7.34
N TYR A 96 5.55 -8.53 6.52
CA TYR A 96 5.23 -9.90 6.11
C TYR A 96 5.40 -10.89 7.28
N ALA A 97 6.41 -10.68 8.12
CA ALA A 97 6.58 -11.47 9.34
C ALA A 97 5.45 -11.24 10.35
N MET A 98 4.98 -9.99 10.50
CA MET A 98 3.77 -9.67 11.27
C MET A 98 2.57 -10.45 10.75
N ARG A 99 2.37 -10.46 9.43
CA ARG A 99 1.23 -11.14 8.81
C ARG A 99 1.28 -12.66 8.99
N TRP A 100 2.42 -13.28 8.74
CA TRP A 100 2.53 -14.73 8.61
C TRP A 100 2.99 -15.43 9.88
N PHE A 101 3.79 -14.78 10.71
CA PHE A 101 4.33 -15.35 11.95
C PHE A 101 3.80 -14.67 13.23
N GLY A 102 2.94 -13.68 13.11
CA GLY A 102 2.36 -13.00 14.26
C GLY A 102 3.33 -12.13 15.05
N VAL A 103 4.48 -11.78 14.47
CA VAL A 103 5.48 -10.89 15.09
C VAL A 103 4.81 -9.55 15.46
N ALA A 104 5.23 -8.96 16.59
CA ALA A 104 4.67 -7.70 17.13
C ALA A 104 3.13 -7.70 17.25
N GLY A 105 2.53 -8.84 17.61
CA GLY A 105 1.08 -8.99 17.77
C GLY A 105 0.31 -9.30 16.48
N GLY A 106 0.99 -9.32 15.35
CA GLY A 106 0.40 -9.71 14.06
C GLY A 106 -0.66 -8.73 13.54
N ILE A 107 -1.49 -9.22 12.63
CA ILE A 107 -2.53 -8.41 11.96
C ILE A 107 -3.97 -8.83 12.28
N ARG A 108 -4.18 -9.63 13.34
CA ARG A 108 -5.51 -10.18 13.67
C ARG A 108 -6.56 -9.11 14.00
N ARG A 109 -6.13 -7.96 14.52
CA ARG A 109 -6.99 -6.85 14.93
C ARG A 109 -7.11 -5.74 13.89
N VAL A 110 -6.64 -6.00 12.68
CA VAL A 110 -6.68 -5.03 11.58
C VAL A 110 -8.07 -5.01 10.96
N ALA A 111 -8.67 -3.83 10.89
CA ALA A 111 -9.93 -3.59 10.21
C ALA A 111 -9.70 -3.17 8.76
N VAL A 112 -10.68 -3.48 7.89
CA VAL A 112 -10.69 -2.91 6.53
C VAL A 112 -10.88 -1.40 6.63
N PHE A 113 -10.02 -0.68 5.92
CA PHE A 113 -10.04 0.78 5.96
C PHE A 113 -11.37 1.35 5.43
N LYS A 114 -11.99 2.17 6.26
CA LYS A 114 -13.13 3.02 5.91
C LYS A 114 -12.70 4.46 6.18
N PRO A 115 -12.57 5.31 5.16
CA PRO A 115 -12.19 6.70 5.38
C PRO A 115 -13.19 7.39 6.31
N ASN A 116 -12.67 8.00 7.36
CA ASN A 116 -13.41 8.82 8.33
C ASN A 116 -12.94 10.29 8.33
N VAL A 117 -11.98 10.59 7.46
CA VAL A 117 -11.44 11.93 7.18
C VAL A 117 -11.32 12.07 5.65
N PRO A 118 -11.20 13.31 5.12
CA PRO A 118 -10.98 13.51 3.69
C PRO A 118 -9.80 12.69 3.17
N MET A 119 -9.98 12.05 2.01
CA MET A 119 -8.99 11.14 1.45
C MET A 119 -8.72 11.43 -0.02
N LEU A 120 -7.44 11.56 -0.36
CA LEU A 120 -6.94 11.39 -1.72
C LEU A 120 -6.38 9.97 -1.87
N PHE A 121 -6.91 9.23 -2.83
CA PHE A 121 -6.37 7.92 -3.20
C PHE A 121 -5.81 7.96 -4.61
N MET A 122 -4.53 7.65 -4.76
CA MET A 122 -3.84 7.57 -6.05
C MET A 122 -3.32 6.16 -6.27
N TYR A 123 -3.52 5.60 -7.46
CA TYR A 123 -3.03 4.25 -7.76
C TYR A 123 -2.53 4.11 -9.18
N GLY A 124 -1.52 3.23 -9.37
CA GLY A 124 -1.02 2.85 -10.68
C GLY A 124 -1.86 1.74 -11.29
N GLU A 125 -2.22 1.86 -12.57
CA GLU A 125 -3.05 0.87 -13.28
C GLU A 125 -2.26 -0.15 -14.10
N ARG A 126 -0.95 0.11 -14.33
CA ARG A 126 -0.08 -0.77 -15.13
C ARG A 126 0.69 -1.76 -14.27
N LYS A 127 -0.01 -2.55 -13.48
CA LYS A 127 0.58 -3.59 -12.64
C LYS A 127 -0.25 -4.87 -12.69
N PRO A 128 0.38 -6.03 -12.51
CA PRO A 128 -0.32 -7.31 -12.62
C PRO A 128 -1.33 -7.57 -11.51
N ILE A 129 -1.21 -6.84 -10.40
CA ILE A 129 -2.05 -7.01 -9.20
C ILE A 129 -2.47 -5.63 -8.70
N MET A 130 -3.78 -5.41 -8.58
CA MET A 130 -4.34 -4.27 -7.88
C MET A 130 -4.43 -4.59 -6.39
N PHE A 131 -4.12 -3.61 -5.54
CA PHE A 131 -4.19 -3.76 -4.08
C PHE A 131 -5.40 -3.07 -3.46
N HIS A 132 -6.43 -2.87 -4.26
CA HIS A 132 -7.75 -2.39 -3.86
C HIS A 132 -8.82 -3.02 -4.76
N SER A 133 -10.05 -3.13 -4.26
CA SER A 133 -11.18 -3.50 -5.10
C SER A 133 -11.75 -2.27 -5.81
N ARG A 134 -12.30 -2.46 -7.01
CA ARG A 134 -12.99 -1.41 -7.76
C ARG A 134 -14.11 -0.77 -6.91
N ALA A 135 -14.92 -1.61 -6.29
CA ALA A 135 -16.04 -1.14 -5.47
C ALA A 135 -15.59 -0.33 -4.24
N TRP A 136 -14.38 -0.57 -3.71
CA TRP A 136 -13.84 0.26 -2.64
C TRP A 136 -13.42 1.63 -3.19
N ALA A 137 -12.71 1.67 -4.30
CA ALA A 137 -12.31 2.92 -4.95
C ALA A 137 -13.52 3.79 -5.34
N GLU A 138 -14.57 3.19 -5.90
CA GLU A 138 -15.83 3.87 -6.22
C GLU A 138 -16.50 4.46 -4.97
N ARG A 139 -16.55 3.72 -3.86
CA ARG A 139 -17.10 4.24 -2.60
C ARG A 139 -16.26 5.39 -2.03
N VAL A 140 -14.93 5.30 -2.13
CA VAL A 140 -14.07 6.40 -1.71
C VAL A 140 -14.32 7.63 -2.56
N ALA A 141 -14.39 7.48 -3.88
CA ALA A 141 -14.65 8.58 -4.81
C ALA A 141 -16.01 9.25 -4.61
N ALA A 142 -17.03 8.48 -4.18
CA ALA A 142 -18.38 9.00 -3.95
C ALA A 142 -18.53 9.81 -2.66
N ALA A 143 -17.57 9.74 -1.72
CA ALA A 143 -17.66 10.46 -0.46
C ALA A 143 -17.21 11.93 -0.63
N PRO A 144 -17.92 12.90 -0.02
CA PRO A 144 -17.54 14.31 -0.08
C PRO A 144 -16.11 14.57 0.42
N GLY A 145 -15.39 15.44 -0.26
CA GLY A 145 -13.99 15.77 0.07
C GLY A 145 -12.96 14.75 -0.39
N ASN A 146 -13.39 13.57 -0.82
CA ASN A 146 -12.49 12.54 -1.32
C ASN A 146 -12.22 12.70 -2.83
N ARG A 147 -11.06 12.17 -3.25
CA ARG A 147 -10.69 12.06 -4.67
C ARG A 147 -9.96 10.75 -4.91
N VAL A 148 -10.25 10.11 -6.05
CA VAL A 148 -9.56 8.90 -6.51
C VAL A 148 -9.00 9.15 -7.89
N ILE A 149 -7.71 8.86 -8.11
CA ILE A 149 -7.03 9.10 -9.38
C ILE A 149 -6.19 7.89 -9.75
N ALA A 150 -6.41 7.40 -10.97
CA ALA A 150 -5.58 6.41 -11.61
C ALA A 150 -4.43 7.07 -12.37
N PHE A 151 -3.25 6.47 -12.31
CA PHE A 151 -2.07 6.89 -13.07
C PHE A 151 -1.65 5.77 -14.02
N PRO A 152 -1.19 6.08 -15.24
CA PRO A 152 -0.67 5.09 -16.18
C PRO A 152 0.75 4.65 -15.79
N THR A 153 0.91 4.17 -14.56
CA THR A 153 2.17 3.77 -13.93
C THR A 153 2.05 2.40 -13.27
N GLY A 154 3.18 1.89 -12.77
CA GLY A 154 3.23 0.76 -11.85
C GLY A 154 2.90 1.16 -10.41
N HIS A 155 3.55 0.48 -9.47
CA HIS A 155 3.35 0.68 -8.03
C HIS A 155 3.97 1.98 -7.49
N TRP A 156 4.96 2.54 -8.18
CA TRP A 156 5.80 3.64 -7.71
C TRP A 156 5.46 4.97 -8.40
N ILE A 157 4.20 5.38 -8.33
CA ILE A 157 3.64 6.55 -9.03
C ILE A 157 4.50 7.80 -8.82
N MET A 158 4.90 8.07 -7.57
CA MET A 158 5.70 9.23 -7.19
C MET A 158 7.11 9.22 -7.78
N VAL A 159 7.57 8.06 -8.24
CA VAL A 159 8.88 7.90 -8.91
C VAL A 159 8.75 7.92 -10.41
N GLU A 160 7.68 7.30 -10.95
CA GLU A 160 7.45 7.18 -12.38
C GLU A 160 6.90 8.46 -13.00
N GLN A 161 6.04 9.19 -12.26
CA GLN A 161 5.41 10.45 -12.71
C GLN A 161 5.42 11.51 -11.58
N PRO A 162 6.60 11.97 -11.14
CA PRO A 162 6.71 12.87 -9.98
C PRO A 162 6.03 14.22 -10.17
N ALA A 163 6.03 14.77 -11.37
CA ALA A 163 5.42 16.08 -11.65
C ALA A 163 3.90 16.03 -11.49
N GLU A 164 3.24 15.07 -12.14
CA GLU A 164 1.80 14.87 -12.08
C GLU A 164 1.35 14.45 -10.67
N PHE A 165 2.11 13.57 -10.03
CA PHE A 165 1.86 13.15 -8.64
C PHE A 165 1.83 14.35 -7.69
N ASN A 166 2.87 15.21 -7.76
CA ASN A 166 2.97 16.40 -6.93
C ASN A 166 1.87 17.44 -7.26
N ALA A 167 1.55 17.64 -8.54
CA ALA A 167 0.50 18.56 -8.95
C ALA A 167 -0.86 18.16 -8.38
N VAL A 168 -1.24 16.88 -8.49
CA VAL A 168 -2.48 16.32 -7.94
C VAL A 168 -2.52 16.44 -6.42
N LEU A 169 -1.42 16.12 -5.76
CA LEU A 169 -1.30 16.19 -4.30
C LEU A 169 -1.51 17.64 -3.81
N LEU A 170 -0.78 18.59 -4.37
CA LEU A 170 -0.84 20.00 -3.97
C LEU A 170 -2.20 20.63 -4.28
N GLU A 171 -2.79 20.31 -5.44
CA GLU A 171 -4.14 20.76 -5.78
C GLU A 171 -5.18 20.28 -4.77
N TRP A 172 -5.13 19.00 -4.39
CA TRP A 172 -6.08 18.43 -3.45
C TRP A 172 -5.91 19.00 -2.03
N LEU A 173 -4.67 19.18 -1.57
CA LEU A 173 -4.37 19.80 -0.28
C LEU A 173 -4.91 21.23 -0.21
N ALA A 174 -4.66 22.07 -1.25
CA ALA A 174 -5.14 23.44 -1.31
C ALA A 174 -6.68 23.57 -1.36
N ARG A 175 -7.39 22.56 -1.86
CA ARG A 175 -8.87 22.52 -1.84
C ARG A 175 -9.41 22.17 -0.46
N THR A 176 -8.78 21.24 0.22
CA THR A 176 -9.24 20.78 1.53
C THR A 176 -8.94 21.77 2.66
N ASP A 177 -7.90 22.61 2.51
CA ASP A 177 -7.63 23.72 3.44
C ASP A 177 -8.74 24.81 3.43
N ARG A 178 -9.48 24.91 2.34
CA ARG A 178 -10.61 25.87 2.21
C ARG A 178 -11.93 25.35 2.79
N LEU A 179 -12.00 24.11 3.21
CA LEU A 179 -13.18 23.46 3.75
C LEU A 179 -13.09 23.22 5.27
N ALA A 180 -11.93 23.46 5.86
CA ALA A 180 -11.67 23.43 7.29
C ALA A 180 -11.81 24.80 7.92
#